data_066adc34fe0f6708d16298755fd1bf0d
#
_entry.id   066adc34fe0f6708d16298755fd1bf0d
#
_cell.length_a   1.000
_cell.length_b   1.000
_cell.length_c   1.000
_cell.angle_alpha   90.00
_cell.angle_beta   90.00
_cell.angle_gamma   90.00
#
_symmetry.space_group_name_H-M   'P 1'
#
loop_
_entity.id
_entity.type
_entity.pdbx_description
1 polymer ?
#
loop_
_entity_poly.entity_id
_entity_poly.type
_entity_poly.pdbx_seq_one_letter_code
_entity_poly.pdbx_strand_id
1 'polypeptide(L)'
;MKRLVIFLLIILQTISADTHSVSAQSSVPDSHTATLCLPGIYTTDPQDCLPVGPSSYLTQTASVGMEMPLLSIPYHPIDGALWNLPFSYAILGDGPTPVYASLEEAISGKNAIRSIEPGKLRFVSYIDYQDTDNGRFFKLHDETWVRVSSRVSIPHSYPGGIELDRTPNHSFGWVLPFNPTIETKRIPGYSPDNNTGHILNQYQIVPVYSTQIVDGVEWDLVAPDEWVEGRLIGKVIPNTTPPEGVTNGRWIEVNLEGQTLSVYDHNELIYATLIASGMDPFFTKPGLFQIQRKLDAAPMSGSFAADRSDYYYLEDVPWTMYYDNARALHAAYWRTAFGFPQSHGCVNLNPADAHWLFDWANEGDWVYVWDPSGKTPTDPKFYGEGGA
;
A
#
# COMPACT_ATOMS: atom_id res chain seq x y z
N MET A 1 -32.85 -21.08 74.47
CA MET A 1 -32.40 -20.58 73.12
C MET A 1 -31.46 -19.42 73.40
N LYS A 2 -30.16 -19.68 73.50
CA LYS A 2 -29.14 -18.63 73.75
C LYS A 2 -28.35 -18.40 72.48
N ARG A 3 -28.41 -17.17 71.95
CA ARG A 3 -27.59 -16.70 70.81
C ARG A 3 -26.20 -16.38 71.30
N LEU A 4 -25.21 -17.08 70.76
CA LEU A 4 -23.79 -16.82 71.00
C LEU A 4 -23.32 -15.78 69.96
N VAL A 5 -22.89 -14.61 70.42
CA VAL A 5 -22.29 -13.56 69.58
C VAL A 5 -20.77 -13.70 69.74
N ILE A 6 -20.10 -14.09 68.68
CA ILE A 6 -18.63 -14.15 68.60
C ILE A 6 -18.14 -12.80 68.08
N PHE A 7 -17.44 -12.05 68.93
CA PHE A 7 -16.68 -10.86 68.53
C PHE A 7 -15.35 -11.30 67.94
N LEU A 8 -15.16 -11.00 66.69
CA LEU A 8 -13.89 -11.16 65.99
C LEU A 8 -13.08 -9.87 66.15
N LEU A 9 -12.03 -9.90 66.94
CA LEU A 9 -11.07 -8.81 67.09
C LEU A 9 -10.12 -8.84 65.85
N ILE A 10 -10.27 -7.85 64.96
CA ILE A 10 -9.31 -7.63 63.89
C ILE A 10 -8.20 -6.73 64.44
N ILE A 11 -7.01 -7.29 64.62
CA ILE A 11 -5.79 -6.56 64.94
C ILE A 11 -5.28 -5.94 63.62
N LEU A 12 -5.43 -4.65 63.49
CA LEU A 12 -4.81 -3.87 62.41
C LEU A 12 -3.32 -3.68 62.74
N GLN A 13 -2.45 -4.47 62.10
CA GLN A 13 -1.02 -4.16 62.09
C GLN A 13 -0.77 -3.08 61.01
N THR A 14 -0.48 -1.88 61.45
CA THR A 14 0.02 -0.80 60.61
C THR A 14 1.47 -1.12 60.24
N ILE A 15 1.67 -1.58 59.01
CA ILE A 15 3.01 -1.65 58.40
C ILE A 15 3.33 -0.24 57.95
N SER A 16 4.22 0.44 58.68
CA SER A 16 4.85 1.67 58.25
C SER A 16 5.79 1.34 57.09
N ALA A 17 5.34 1.59 55.85
CA ALA A 17 6.25 1.57 54.71
C ALA A 17 7.03 2.88 54.72
N ASP A 18 8.28 2.84 55.14
CA ASP A 18 9.22 3.93 54.89
C ASP A 18 9.41 4.07 53.38
N THR A 19 8.68 4.99 52.79
CA THR A 19 8.94 5.43 51.41
C THR A 19 10.22 6.25 51.44
N HIS A 20 11.35 5.61 51.20
CA HIS A 20 12.52 6.34 50.77
C HIS A 20 12.20 6.87 49.38
N SER A 21 11.76 8.12 49.32
CA SER A 21 11.75 8.90 48.08
C SER A 21 13.22 9.08 47.67
N VAL A 22 13.67 8.22 46.75
CA VAL A 22 14.88 8.51 45.97
C VAL A 22 14.51 9.68 45.08
N SER A 23 14.79 10.88 45.57
CA SER A 23 14.85 12.07 44.75
C SER A 23 16.00 11.85 43.76
N ALA A 24 15.69 11.43 42.55
CA ALA A 24 16.61 11.60 41.44
C ALA A 24 16.74 13.12 41.22
N GLN A 25 17.71 13.72 41.93
CA GLN A 25 18.23 15.01 41.53
C GLN A 25 18.83 14.83 40.15
N SER A 26 18.04 15.18 39.12
CA SER A 26 18.63 15.53 37.84
C SER A 26 19.51 16.73 38.10
N SER A 27 20.80 16.48 38.34
CA SER A 27 21.81 17.52 38.28
C SER A 27 21.82 18.01 36.83
N VAL A 28 21.05 19.06 36.56
CA VAL A 28 21.30 19.89 35.37
C VAL A 28 22.75 20.34 35.55
N PRO A 29 23.70 19.97 34.68
CA PRO A 29 25.07 20.42 34.81
C PRO A 29 25.06 21.96 34.82
N ASP A 30 25.77 22.53 35.79
CA ASP A 30 25.90 23.97 35.88
C ASP A 30 26.42 24.47 34.52
N SER A 31 25.63 25.23 33.78
CA SER A 31 25.85 25.59 32.40
C SER A 31 27.19 26.31 32.13
N HIS A 32 27.90 26.63 33.21
CA HIS A 32 29.17 27.31 33.16
C HIS A 32 30.42 26.39 33.12
N THR A 33 30.26 25.07 33.29
CA THR A 33 31.37 24.09 33.34
C THR A 33 31.26 22.98 32.30
N ALA A 34 30.16 22.88 31.55
CA ALA A 34 29.99 21.85 30.55
C ALA A 34 30.88 22.06 29.32
N THR A 35 31.60 21.03 28.90
CA THR A 35 32.40 21.04 27.67
C THR A 35 31.45 21.24 26.47
N LEU A 36 31.77 22.18 25.59
CA LEU A 36 31.01 22.41 24.36
C LEU A 36 31.37 21.33 23.33
N CYS A 37 30.37 20.86 22.60
CA CYS A 37 30.60 20.00 21.44
C CYS A 37 31.35 20.77 20.36
N LEU A 38 32.30 20.11 19.68
CA LEU A 38 32.97 20.72 18.53
C LEU A 38 31.96 21.01 17.40
N PRO A 39 32.14 22.11 16.66
CA PRO A 39 31.30 22.41 15.50
C PRO A 39 31.27 21.25 14.50
N GLY A 40 30.08 20.91 14.02
CA GLY A 40 29.87 19.81 13.06
C GLY A 40 29.85 18.41 13.66
N ILE A 41 30.09 18.27 14.99
CA ILE A 41 29.87 17.01 15.71
C ILE A 41 28.48 16.98 16.29
N TYR A 42 27.79 15.86 16.12
CA TYR A 42 26.56 15.56 16.83
C TYR A 42 26.76 14.35 17.75
N THR A 43 25.98 14.28 18.80
CA THR A 43 26.04 13.19 19.77
C THR A 43 24.67 12.53 19.89
N THR A 44 24.64 11.23 20.03
CA THR A 44 23.40 10.48 20.36
C THR A 44 23.05 10.64 21.84
N ASP A 45 24.04 10.95 22.70
CA ASP A 45 23.84 11.32 24.09
C ASP A 45 24.32 12.77 24.35
N PRO A 46 23.38 13.73 24.51
CA PRO A 46 23.70 15.14 24.78
C PRO A 46 24.40 15.38 26.10
N GLN A 47 24.57 14.37 26.97
CA GLN A 47 25.29 14.50 28.24
C GLN A 47 26.83 14.49 28.05
N ASP A 48 27.34 13.98 26.93
CA ASP A 48 28.78 13.94 26.65
C ASP A 48 29.38 15.33 26.44
N CYS A 49 28.62 16.23 25.86
CA CYS A 49 29.01 17.64 25.68
C CYS A 49 27.76 18.51 25.44
N LEU A 50 27.88 19.82 25.69
CA LEU A 50 26.79 20.77 25.48
C LEU A 50 26.75 21.16 23.98
N PRO A 51 25.72 20.72 23.22
CA PRO A 51 25.61 21.06 21.81
C PRO A 51 25.12 22.51 21.65
N VAL A 52 25.81 23.28 20.83
CA VAL A 52 25.45 24.67 20.50
C VAL A 52 25.63 24.92 19.00
N GLY A 53 24.84 25.83 18.43
CA GLY A 53 24.91 26.17 17.02
C GLY A 53 24.74 24.92 16.13
N PRO A 54 25.68 24.67 15.19
CA PRO A 54 25.61 23.50 14.29
C PRO A 54 25.56 22.16 15.01
N SER A 55 26.24 22.01 16.14
CA SER A 55 26.20 20.77 16.93
C SER A 55 24.83 20.53 17.57
N SER A 56 24.13 21.58 18.00
CA SER A 56 22.75 21.48 18.52
C SER A 56 21.80 20.98 17.44
N TYR A 57 21.87 21.58 16.25
CA TYR A 57 21.06 21.20 15.11
C TYR A 57 21.31 19.75 14.68
N LEU A 58 22.60 19.36 14.52
CA LEU A 58 22.96 17.99 14.14
C LEU A 58 22.56 16.97 15.20
N THR A 59 22.65 17.30 16.49
CA THR A 59 22.19 16.42 17.56
C THR A 59 20.66 16.24 17.54
N GLN A 60 19.92 17.32 17.31
CA GLN A 60 18.47 17.28 17.18
C GLN A 60 18.02 16.44 15.97
N THR A 61 18.65 16.62 14.82
CA THR A 61 18.34 15.80 13.62
C THR A 61 18.69 14.34 13.82
N ALA A 62 19.84 14.04 14.43
CA ALA A 62 20.26 12.66 14.74
C ALA A 62 19.27 11.97 15.72
N SER A 63 18.67 12.71 16.66
CA SER A 63 17.69 12.13 17.59
C SER A 63 16.40 11.58 16.91
N VAL A 64 16.13 12.03 15.68
CA VAL A 64 15.03 11.51 14.84
C VAL A 64 15.53 10.61 13.71
N GLY A 65 16.77 10.10 13.80
CA GLY A 65 17.34 9.19 12.81
C GLY A 65 17.90 9.84 11.56
N MET A 66 18.03 11.17 11.51
CA MET A 66 18.66 11.89 10.41
C MET A 66 20.15 12.05 10.66
N GLU A 67 20.94 11.15 10.11
CA GLU A 67 22.40 11.28 10.11
C GLU A 67 22.87 12.10 8.92
N MET A 68 23.84 12.99 9.15
CA MET A 68 24.39 13.84 8.09
C MET A 68 25.72 13.29 7.56
N PRO A 69 25.94 13.20 6.24
CA PRO A 69 25.01 13.59 5.16
C PRO A 69 23.80 12.64 5.08
N LEU A 70 22.64 13.18 4.69
CA LEU A 70 21.44 12.35 4.49
C LEU A 70 21.73 11.25 3.47
N LEU A 71 21.49 10.01 3.87
CA LEU A 71 21.64 8.86 2.98
C LEU A 71 20.36 8.72 2.15
N SER A 72 20.53 8.47 0.85
CA SER A 72 19.41 8.09 -0.01
C SER A 72 18.87 6.71 0.38
N ILE A 73 17.57 6.51 0.18
CA ILE A 73 16.98 5.18 0.29
C ILE A 73 17.70 4.25 -0.71
N PRO A 74 18.19 3.08 -0.27
CA PRO A 74 19.01 2.19 -1.12
C PRO A 74 18.10 1.37 -2.05
N TYR A 75 17.62 1.97 -3.12
CA TYR A 75 16.71 1.32 -4.06
C TYR A 75 17.11 1.50 -5.52
N HIS A 76 16.60 0.61 -6.37
CA HIS A 76 16.59 0.78 -7.81
C HIS A 76 15.20 0.41 -8.39
N PRO A 77 14.81 1.01 -9.52
CA PRO A 77 13.56 0.67 -10.18
C PRO A 77 13.62 -0.75 -10.75
N ILE A 78 12.46 -1.41 -10.85
CA ILE A 78 12.33 -2.71 -11.49
C ILE A 78 12.69 -2.68 -12.98
N ASP A 79 13.02 -3.85 -13.53
CA ASP A 79 13.36 -4.00 -14.95
C ASP A 79 12.20 -3.50 -15.84
N GLY A 80 12.53 -2.62 -16.78
CA GLY A 80 11.57 -2.11 -17.76
C GLY A 80 10.93 -3.17 -18.64
N ALA A 81 11.52 -4.36 -18.80
CA ALA A 81 10.94 -5.47 -19.54
C ALA A 81 9.65 -6.02 -18.89
N LEU A 82 9.51 -5.89 -17.57
CA LEU A 82 8.33 -6.33 -16.82
C LEU A 82 7.04 -5.56 -17.17
N TRP A 83 7.14 -4.43 -17.83
CA TRP A 83 5.99 -3.66 -18.31
C TRP A 83 5.24 -4.28 -19.49
N ASN A 84 5.81 -5.29 -20.13
CA ASN A 84 5.20 -5.93 -21.29
C ASN A 84 4.04 -6.83 -20.87
N LEU A 85 2.81 -6.40 -21.19
CA LEU A 85 1.64 -7.24 -21.00
C LEU A 85 1.64 -8.41 -21.98
N PRO A 86 1.24 -9.63 -21.54
CA PRO A 86 1.20 -10.81 -22.40
C PRO A 86 0.04 -10.79 -23.41
N PHE A 87 -0.94 -9.89 -23.23
CA PHE A 87 -2.14 -9.82 -24.05
C PHE A 87 -2.37 -8.40 -24.59
N SER A 88 -3.06 -8.32 -25.71
CA SER A 88 -3.62 -7.08 -26.25
C SER A 88 -5.08 -6.94 -25.82
N TYR A 89 -5.49 -5.73 -25.42
CA TYR A 89 -6.82 -5.49 -24.86
C TYR A 89 -7.60 -4.48 -25.67
N ALA A 90 -8.94 -4.67 -25.67
CA ALA A 90 -9.90 -3.73 -26.20
C ALA A 90 -10.99 -3.43 -25.18
N ILE A 91 -11.38 -2.16 -25.05
CA ILE A 91 -12.48 -1.73 -24.18
C ILE A 91 -13.81 -1.90 -24.90
N LEU A 92 -14.77 -2.49 -24.20
CA LEU A 92 -16.16 -2.59 -24.68
C LEU A 92 -16.94 -1.32 -24.29
N GLY A 93 -17.95 -0.97 -25.08
CA GLY A 93 -18.89 0.07 -24.73
C GLY A 93 -19.83 -0.38 -23.57
N ASP A 94 -20.57 0.55 -22.97
CA ASP A 94 -21.39 0.29 -21.77
C ASP A 94 -22.58 -0.69 -22.00
N GLY A 95 -23.07 -0.79 -23.24
CA GLY A 95 -24.21 -1.64 -23.60
C GLY A 95 -23.86 -3.13 -23.79
N PRO A 96 -24.86 -4.01 -23.94
CA PRO A 96 -24.63 -5.43 -24.19
C PRO A 96 -23.79 -5.62 -25.45
N THR A 97 -22.81 -6.54 -25.39
CA THR A 97 -21.90 -6.81 -26.50
C THR A 97 -22.12 -8.22 -27.01
N PRO A 98 -22.73 -8.41 -28.17
CA PRO A 98 -22.93 -9.74 -28.78
C PRO A 98 -21.60 -10.33 -29.24
N VAL A 99 -21.43 -11.63 -29.05
CA VAL A 99 -20.27 -12.44 -29.44
C VAL A 99 -20.71 -13.44 -30.51
N TYR A 100 -19.88 -13.63 -31.54
CA TYR A 100 -20.20 -14.39 -32.73
C TYR A 100 -19.17 -15.50 -32.98
N ALA A 101 -19.61 -16.61 -33.57
CA ALA A 101 -18.73 -17.71 -33.91
C ALA A 101 -17.83 -17.40 -35.14
N SER A 102 -18.20 -16.46 -35.99
CA SER A 102 -17.43 -16.10 -37.17
C SER A 102 -17.45 -14.58 -37.42
N LEU A 103 -16.44 -14.11 -38.18
CA LEU A 103 -16.39 -12.72 -38.62
C LEU A 103 -17.59 -12.33 -39.49
N GLU A 104 -18.06 -13.26 -40.35
CA GLU A 104 -19.20 -13.04 -41.23
C GLU A 104 -20.50 -12.77 -40.45
N GLU A 105 -20.74 -13.56 -39.40
CA GLU A 105 -21.86 -13.37 -38.50
C GLU A 105 -21.74 -12.07 -37.69
N ALA A 106 -20.53 -11.74 -37.23
CA ALA A 106 -20.24 -10.48 -36.55
C ALA A 106 -20.50 -9.26 -37.43
N ILE A 107 -20.09 -9.29 -38.70
CA ILE A 107 -20.33 -8.23 -39.69
C ILE A 107 -21.84 -8.10 -39.96
N SER A 108 -22.55 -9.23 -40.10
CA SER A 108 -23.99 -9.20 -40.38
C SER A 108 -24.83 -8.86 -39.14
N GLY A 109 -24.26 -8.99 -37.94
CA GLY A 109 -24.96 -8.81 -36.65
C GLY A 109 -26.01 -9.87 -36.36
N LYS A 110 -25.88 -11.08 -36.94
CA LYS A 110 -26.85 -12.17 -36.81
C LYS A 110 -26.18 -13.39 -36.16
N ASN A 111 -27.02 -14.23 -35.50
CA ASN A 111 -26.59 -15.48 -34.87
C ASN A 111 -25.56 -15.31 -33.75
N ALA A 112 -25.67 -14.27 -32.93
CA ALA A 112 -24.84 -14.15 -31.75
C ALA A 112 -24.96 -15.40 -30.87
N ILE A 113 -23.83 -16.01 -30.49
CA ILE A 113 -23.81 -17.24 -29.66
C ILE A 113 -23.92 -16.95 -28.19
N ARG A 114 -23.48 -15.75 -27.76
CA ARG A 114 -23.61 -15.23 -26.39
C ARG A 114 -23.59 -13.70 -26.42
N SER A 115 -23.82 -13.09 -25.27
CA SER A 115 -23.65 -11.64 -25.08
C SER A 115 -22.90 -11.39 -23.81
N ILE A 116 -21.93 -10.47 -23.84
CA ILE A 116 -21.32 -9.93 -22.62
C ILE A 116 -22.28 -8.88 -22.07
N GLU A 117 -22.62 -9.01 -20.78
CA GLU A 117 -23.57 -8.13 -20.12
C GLU A 117 -23.13 -6.65 -20.12
N PRO A 118 -24.07 -5.71 -20.06
CA PRO A 118 -23.74 -4.28 -19.97
C PRO A 118 -23.01 -3.97 -18.67
N GLY A 119 -22.12 -2.98 -18.70
CA GLY A 119 -21.35 -2.54 -17.53
C GLY A 119 -20.34 -1.46 -17.89
N LYS A 120 -19.70 -0.88 -16.89
CA LYS A 120 -18.78 0.24 -17.04
C LYS A 120 -17.32 -0.16 -17.25
N LEU A 121 -16.89 -1.25 -16.64
CA LEU A 121 -15.51 -1.72 -16.68
C LEU A 121 -15.47 -3.05 -17.41
N ARG A 122 -15.30 -3.00 -18.73
CA ARG A 122 -15.35 -4.20 -19.58
C ARG A 122 -14.25 -4.20 -20.60
N PHE A 123 -13.37 -5.19 -20.48
CA PHE A 123 -12.24 -5.39 -21.38
C PHE A 123 -12.24 -6.82 -21.90
N VAL A 124 -11.93 -6.98 -23.16
CA VAL A 124 -11.64 -8.26 -23.79
C VAL A 124 -10.19 -8.30 -24.25
N SER A 125 -9.59 -9.46 -24.19
CA SER A 125 -8.29 -9.73 -24.80
C SER A 125 -8.47 -10.28 -26.20
N TYR A 126 -7.56 -9.94 -27.11
CA TYR A 126 -7.69 -10.33 -28.51
C TYR A 126 -6.36 -10.77 -29.11
N ILE A 127 -6.46 -11.69 -30.09
CA ILE A 127 -5.32 -12.21 -30.85
C ILE A 127 -5.18 -11.57 -32.23
N ASP A 128 -6.29 -11.08 -32.80
CA ASP A 128 -6.32 -10.47 -34.13
C ASP A 128 -7.47 -9.47 -34.25
N TYR A 129 -7.46 -8.67 -35.30
CA TYR A 129 -8.57 -7.77 -35.60
C TYR A 129 -8.74 -7.54 -37.09
N GLN A 130 -9.97 -7.23 -37.50
CA GLN A 130 -10.30 -6.91 -38.88
C GLN A 130 -11.06 -5.59 -38.95
N ASP A 131 -10.55 -4.64 -39.73
CA ASP A 131 -11.26 -3.41 -40.08
C ASP A 131 -12.11 -3.67 -41.34
N THR A 132 -13.38 -3.25 -41.28
CA THR A 132 -14.37 -3.40 -42.38
C THR A 132 -15.16 -2.10 -42.49
N ASP A 133 -15.96 -1.97 -43.57
CA ASP A 133 -16.88 -0.85 -43.73
C ASP A 133 -17.94 -0.78 -42.62
N ASN A 134 -18.21 -1.90 -41.96
CA ASN A 134 -19.17 -2.02 -40.85
C ASN A 134 -18.55 -1.77 -39.47
N GLY A 135 -17.25 -1.48 -39.39
CA GLY A 135 -16.52 -1.20 -38.17
C GLY A 135 -15.38 -2.19 -37.90
N ARG A 136 -14.83 -2.11 -36.72
CA ARG A 136 -13.71 -2.96 -36.30
C ARG A 136 -14.23 -4.13 -35.51
N PHE A 137 -13.70 -5.33 -35.83
CA PHE A 137 -14.03 -6.60 -35.19
C PHE A 137 -12.75 -7.21 -34.63
N PHE A 138 -12.81 -7.72 -33.40
CA PHE A 138 -11.71 -8.33 -32.73
C PHE A 138 -11.94 -9.83 -32.57
N LYS A 139 -10.91 -10.62 -32.84
CA LYS A 139 -10.89 -12.07 -32.64
C LYS A 139 -10.37 -12.36 -31.24
N LEU A 140 -11.18 -12.98 -30.42
CA LEU A 140 -10.83 -13.33 -29.04
C LEU A 140 -10.02 -14.64 -28.99
N HIS A 141 -9.46 -14.96 -27.82
CA HIS A 141 -8.66 -16.16 -27.62
C HIS A 141 -9.44 -17.47 -27.79
N ASP A 142 -10.77 -17.45 -27.60
CA ASP A 142 -11.67 -18.57 -27.84
C ASP A 142 -12.14 -18.69 -29.32
N GLU A 143 -11.42 -18.03 -30.25
CA GLU A 143 -11.71 -17.97 -31.69
C GLU A 143 -13.00 -17.21 -32.06
N THR A 144 -13.73 -16.68 -31.09
CA THR A 144 -14.97 -15.90 -31.32
C THR A 144 -14.68 -14.45 -31.74
N TRP A 145 -15.71 -13.73 -32.20
CA TRP A 145 -15.58 -12.38 -32.70
C TRP A 145 -16.52 -11.42 -31.96
N VAL A 146 -16.00 -10.22 -31.66
CA VAL A 146 -16.77 -9.12 -31.10
C VAL A 146 -16.55 -7.84 -31.91
N ARG A 147 -17.58 -7.00 -31.96
CA ARG A 147 -17.46 -5.66 -32.51
C ARG A 147 -17.04 -4.69 -31.41
N VAL A 148 -15.96 -3.96 -31.63
CA VAL A 148 -15.46 -2.96 -30.67
C VAL A 148 -15.21 -1.65 -31.39
N SER A 149 -15.55 -0.54 -30.76
CA SER A 149 -15.42 0.80 -31.35
C SER A 149 -13.98 1.30 -31.43
N SER A 150 -13.11 0.86 -30.52
CA SER A 150 -11.72 1.35 -30.45
C SER A 150 -10.78 0.32 -29.84
N ARG A 151 -9.55 0.33 -30.35
CA ARG A 151 -8.40 -0.34 -29.74
C ARG A 151 -7.90 0.52 -28.58
N VAL A 152 -7.61 -0.09 -27.45
CA VAL A 152 -7.03 0.61 -26.32
C VAL A 152 -5.53 0.36 -26.28
N SER A 153 -4.75 1.41 -26.31
CA SER A 153 -3.37 1.34 -25.84
C SER A 153 -3.41 1.38 -24.32
N ILE A 154 -2.92 0.32 -23.66
CA ILE A 154 -2.80 0.32 -22.19
C ILE A 154 -1.64 1.27 -21.86
N PRO A 155 -1.89 2.39 -21.20
CA PRO A 155 -0.81 3.30 -20.81
C PRO A 155 0.00 2.64 -19.70
N HIS A 156 1.30 2.96 -19.65
CA HIS A 156 2.10 2.65 -18.49
C HIS A 156 1.48 3.33 -17.27
N SER A 157 1.16 2.55 -16.25
CA SER A 157 0.68 3.08 -14.99
C SER A 157 1.89 3.43 -14.10
N TYR A 158 1.86 4.61 -13.50
CA TYR A 158 2.87 5.04 -12.56
C TYR A 158 2.32 4.98 -11.12
N PRO A 159 3.20 4.78 -10.14
CA PRO A 159 4.61 4.43 -10.23
C PRO A 159 4.80 2.92 -10.42
N GLY A 160 5.99 2.52 -10.91
CA GLY A 160 6.50 1.16 -10.70
C GLY A 160 7.04 1.01 -9.30
N GLY A 161 7.09 -0.22 -8.82
CA GLY A 161 7.73 -0.58 -7.57
C GLY A 161 9.25 -0.41 -7.58
N ILE A 162 9.85 -0.64 -6.45
CA ILE A 162 11.29 -0.52 -6.24
C ILE A 162 11.84 -1.78 -5.59
N GLU A 163 12.98 -2.23 -6.05
CA GLU A 163 13.80 -3.23 -5.38
C GLU A 163 14.76 -2.54 -4.41
N LEU A 164 15.01 -3.16 -3.28
CA LEU A 164 15.81 -2.62 -2.20
C LEU A 164 17.06 -3.46 -2.00
N ASP A 165 18.24 -2.82 -2.01
CA ASP A 165 19.52 -3.48 -1.77
C ASP A 165 19.69 -3.94 -0.32
N ARG A 166 18.96 -3.33 0.58
CA ARG A 166 18.86 -3.65 2.02
C ARG A 166 17.62 -3.01 2.61
N THR A 167 17.15 -3.52 3.72
CA THR A 167 16.07 -2.91 4.50
C THR A 167 16.48 -1.49 4.96
N PRO A 168 15.71 -0.44 4.63
CA PRO A 168 15.94 0.91 5.13
C PRO A 168 15.76 0.99 6.66
N ASN A 169 16.55 1.84 7.31
CA ASN A 169 16.49 2.04 8.76
C ASN A 169 15.29 2.87 9.23
N HIS A 170 14.59 3.52 8.31
CA HIS A 170 13.43 4.36 8.56
C HIS A 170 12.36 4.13 7.51
N SER A 171 11.15 4.55 7.82
CA SER A 171 10.03 4.52 6.89
C SER A 171 10.31 5.38 5.67
N PHE A 172 9.63 5.08 4.58
CA PHE A 172 9.67 5.85 3.34
C PHE A 172 8.33 5.71 2.63
N GLY A 173 8.13 6.44 1.56
CA GLY A 173 6.90 6.29 0.78
C GLY A 173 6.87 7.14 -0.47
N TRP A 174 5.79 7.01 -1.19
CA TRP A 174 5.50 7.78 -2.40
C TRP A 174 4.56 8.92 -2.11
N VAL A 175 4.84 10.09 -2.65
CA VAL A 175 3.88 11.21 -2.69
C VAL A 175 2.67 10.79 -3.52
N LEU A 176 1.49 10.74 -2.91
CA LEU A 176 0.27 10.24 -3.55
C LEU A 176 -0.31 11.23 -4.58
N PRO A 177 -1.04 10.75 -5.60
CA PRO A 177 -1.49 11.56 -6.74
C PRO A 177 -2.75 12.39 -6.46
N PHE A 178 -2.99 12.80 -5.21
CA PHE A 178 -4.15 13.63 -4.87
C PHE A 178 -3.99 15.08 -5.35
N ASN A 179 -2.74 15.56 -5.40
CA ASN A 179 -2.36 16.85 -5.96
C ASN A 179 -1.17 16.68 -6.89
N PRO A 180 -1.04 17.47 -7.96
CA PRO A 180 0.12 17.41 -8.87
C PRO A 180 1.45 17.64 -8.16
N THR A 181 1.44 18.51 -7.15
CA THR A 181 2.59 18.86 -6.33
C THR A 181 2.15 19.14 -4.90
N ILE A 182 3.07 18.95 -3.95
CA ILE A 182 2.86 19.26 -2.54
C ILE A 182 4.01 20.17 -2.10
N GLU A 183 3.70 21.30 -1.47
CA GLU A 183 4.70 22.15 -0.85
C GLU A 183 4.91 21.72 0.61
N THR A 184 6.16 21.47 1.01
CA THR A 184 6.51 21.07 2.36
C THR A 184 6.34 22.23 3.36
N LYS A 185 6.18 21.87 4.63
CA LYS A 185 5.98 22.81 5.75
C LYS A 185 7.19 22.78 6.69
N ARG A 186 7.56 23.93 7.27
CA ARG A 186 8.67 24.02 8.25
C ARG A 186 8.35 23.32 9.57
N ILE A 187 7.09 23.39 9.97
CA ILE A 187 6.52 22.72 11.14
C ILE A 187 5.17 22.11 10.76
N PRO A 188 4.66 21.10 11.46
CA PRO A 188 3.31 20.59 11.25
C PRO A 188 2.25 21.69 11.32
N GLY A 189 1.33 21.73 10.35
CA GLY A 189 0.21 22.68 10.30
C GLY A 189 0.00 23.34 8.94
N TYR A 190 -1.19 23.93 8.77
CA TYR A 190 -1.66 24.47 7.48
C TYR A 190 -1.40 25.96 7.25
N SER A 191 -0.70 26.66 8.17
CA SER A 191 -0.42 28.09 7.98
C SER A 191 0.34 28.34 6.67
N PRO A 192 -0.09 29.29 5.84
CA PRO A 192 0.64 29.67 4.62
C PRO A 192 2.08 30.16 4.90
N ASP A 193 2.28 30.85 6.02
CA ASP A 193 3.59 31.38 6.42
C ASP A 193 4.58 30.28 6.81
N ASN A 194 4.10 29.05 6.90
CA ASN A 194 4.84 27.85 7.29
C ASN A 194 5.44 27.09 6.09
N ASN A 195 5.22 27.56 4.88
CA ASN A 195 5.75 26.92 3.67
C ASN A 195 7.28 27.04 3.59
N THR A 196 7.94 25.97 3.13
CA THR A 196 9.40 25.96 2.93
C THR A 196 9.82 26.53 1.58
N GLY A 197 8.94 26.46 0.58
CA GLY A 197 9.21 26.71 -0.84
C GLY A 197 9.69 25.44 -1.57
N HIS A 198 9.94 24.34 -0.86
CA HIS A 198 10.30 23.07 -1.50
C HIS A 198 9.06 22.32 -1.97
N ILE A 199 9.10 21.87 -3.22
CA ILE A 199 7.98 21.19 -3.89
C ILE A 199 8.31 19.72 -4.11
N LEU A 200 7.44 18.86 -3.63
CA LEU A 200 7.44 17.42 -3.92
C LEU A 200 6.50 17.13 -5.09
N ASN A 201 6.93 16.27 -6.00
CA ASN A 201 6.14 15.85 -7.15
C ASN A 201 5.39 14.55 -6.86
N GLN A 202 4.30 14.30 -7.60
CA GLN A 202 3.60 13.01 -7.57
C GLN A 202 4.59 11.85 -7.73
N TYR A 203 4.40 10.83 -6.92
CA TYR A 203 5.17 9.59 -6.91
C TYR A 203 6.67 9.75 -6.62
N GLN A 204 7.10 10.95 -6.24
CA GLN A 204 8.43 11.12 -5.67
C GLN A 204 8.55 10.28 -4.41
N ILE A 205 9.64 9.50 -4.30
CA ILE A 205 9.94 8.72 -3.11
C ILE A 205 10.64 9.63 -2.10
N VAL A 206 10.14 9.63 -0.87
CA VAL A 206 10.68 10.41 0.24
C VAL A 206 10.91 9.51 1.45
N PRO A 207 11.98 9.74 2.23
CA PRO A 207 12.13 9.13 3.55
C PRO A 207 11.12 9.72 4.53
N VAL A 208 10.76 8.97 5.56
CA VAL A 208 9.97 9.44 6.69
C VAL A 208 10.77 9.18 7.96
N TYR A 209 11.33 10.23 8.53
CA TYR A 209 12.22 10.15 9.71
C TYR A 209 11.45 10.20 11.02
N SER A 210 10.33 10.91 11.05
CA SER A 210 9.49 11.04 12.24
C SER A 210 8.05 11.34 11.85
N THR A 211 7.12 10.91 12.68
CA THR A 211 5.68 11.19 12.53
C THR A 211 5.17 11.89 13.78
N GLN A 212 4.38 12.96 13.62
CA GLN A 212 3.74 13.68 14.70
C GLN A 212 2.25 13.88 14.41
N ILE A 213 1.44 13.83 15.46
CA ILE A 213 0.01 14.17 15.37
C ILE A 213 -0.18 15.57 15.95
N VAL A 214 -0.61 16.50 15.11
CA VAL A 214 -0.92 17.88 15.49
C VAL A 214 -2.36 18.19 15.09
N ASP A 215 -3.17 18.61 16.06
CA ASP A 215 -4.61 18.88 15.88
C ASP A 215 -5.38 17.70 15.24
N GLY A 216 -4.99 16.47 15.58
CA GLY A 216 -5.60 15.24 15.04
C GLY A 216 -5.17 14.87 13.62
N VAL A 217 -4.22 15.59 13.04
CA VAL A 217 -3.66 15.32 11.71
C VAL A 217 -2.25 14.78 11.86
N GLU A 218 -1.98 13.69 11.14
CA GLU A 218 -0.65 13.10 11.04
C GLU A 218 0.23 13.91 10.09
N TRP A 219 1.46 14.21 10.54
CA TRP A 219 2.49 14.89 9.78
C TRP A 219 3.77 14.11 9.79
N ASP A 220 4.37 13.92 8.62
CA ASP A 220 5.60 13.19 8.40
C ASP A 220 6.77 14.12 8.09
N LEU A 221 7.87 13.96 8.82
CA LEU A 221 9.13 14.66 8.60
C LEU A 221 9.91 13.95 7.47
N VAL A 222 10.03 14.60 6.32
CA VAL A 222 10.63 13.99 5.12
C VAL A 222 12.04 14.51 4.80
N ALA A 223 12.40 15.65 5.36
CA ALA A 223 13.74 16.24 5.31
C ALA A 223 13.92 17.17 6.52
N PRO A 224 15.13 17.68 6.80
CA PRO A 224 15.35 18.65 7.87
C PRO A 224 14.40 19.87 7.75
N ASP A 225 13.56 20.09 8.78
CA ASP A 225 12.54 21.14 8.80
C ASP A 225 11.54 21.10 7.64
N GLU A 226 11.26 19.89 7.12
CA GLU A 226 10.31 19.69 6.03
C GLU A 226 9.27 18.63 6.39
N TRP A 227 8.04 19.08 6.60
CA TRP A 227 6.90 18.25 7.00
C TRP A 227 5.86 18.18 5.88
N VAL A 228 5.24 17.01 5.76
CA VAL A 228 4.14 16.73 4.84
C VAL A 228 3.00 16.08 5.62
N GLU A 229 1.77 16.37 5.26
CA GLU A 229 0.61 15.69 5.83
C GLU A 229 0.65 14.18 5.49
N GLY A 230 0.60 13.31 6.51
CA GLY A 230 0.83 11.87 6.38
C GLY A 230 -0.08 11.16 5.38
N ARG A 231 -1.36 11.59 5.26
CA ARG A 231 -2.30 11.03 4.27
C ARG A 231 -1.87 11.25 2.81
N LEU A 232 -0.91 12.14 2.55
CA LEU A 232 -0.38 12.41 1.22
C LEU A 232 0.82 11.52 0.85
N ILE A 233 1.23 10.64 1.76
CA ILE A 233 2.34 9.70 1.57
C ILE A 233 1.80 8.26 1.65
N GLY A 234 2.00 7.50 0.58
CA GLY A 234 1.84 6.04 0.59
C GLY A 234 3.01 5.41 1.33
N LYS A 235 2.85 5.24 2.66
CA LYS A 235 3.94 4.95 3.58
C LYS A 235 4.25 3.46 3.68
N VAL A 236 5.51 3.10 3.51
CA VAL A 236 6.10 1.80 3.84
C VAL A 236 6.80 1.92 5.19
N ILE A 237 6.44 1.03 6.12
CA ILE A 237 7.02 0.94 7.45
C ILE A 237 7.82 -0.36 7.51
N PRO A 238 9.15 -0.34 7.31
CA PRO A 238 9.95 -1.56 7.34
C PRO A 238 9.82 -2.29 8.68
N ASN A 239 9.48 -3.57 8.62
CA ASN A 239 9.38 -4.43 9.80
C ASN A 239 9.99 -5.79 9.51
N THR A 240 11.20 -6.03 9.98
CA THR A 240 11.93 -7.29 9.79
C THR A 240 11.47 -8.40 10.74
N THR A 241 10.51 -8.11 11.63
CA THR A 241 9.89 -9.12 12.50
C THR A 241 8.73 -9.76 11.75
N PRO A 242 8.79 -11.07 11.43
CA PRO A 242 7.72 -11.74 10.74
C PRO A 242 6.39 -11.65 11.48
N PRO A 243 5.25 -11.50 10.79
CA PRO A 243 3.94 -11.63 11.41
C PRO A 243 3.77 -12.97 12.13
N GLU A 244 2.98 -13.00 13.20
CA GLU A 244 2.69 -14.24 13.92
C GLU A 244 2.13 -15.31 12.98
N GLY A 245 2.75 -16.48 12.95
CA GLY A 245 2.41 -17.59 12.05
C GLY A 245 3.34 -17.71 10.84
N VAL A 246 4.06 -16.68 10.45
CA VAL A 246 5.09 -16.74 9.39
C VAL A 246 6.36 -17.36 9.97
N THR A 247 6.78 -18.52 9.44
CA THR A 247 7.88 -19.31 10.02
C THR A 247 9.12 -19.40 9.14
N ASN A 248 9.03 -18.96 7.90
CA ASN A 248 10.10 -19.11 6.89
C ASN A 248 10.83 -17.80 6.57
N GLY A 249 10.48 -16.69 7.25
CA GLY A 249 11.07 -15.37 6.99
C GLY A 249 10.73 -14.80 5.61
N ARG A 250 9.66 -15.30 4.98
CA ARG A 250 9.25 -14.93 3.63
C ARG A 250 7.77 -14.61 3.60
N TRP A 251 7.40 -13.35 3.28
CA TRP A 251 6.00 -12.93 3.21
C TRP A 251 5.81 -11.70 2.33
N ILE A 252 4.58 -11.55 1.88
CA ILE A 252 4.04 -10.35 1.23
C ILE A 252 3.22 -9.61 2.30
N GLU A 253 3.52 -8.36 2.54
CA GLU A 253 2.77 -7.49 3.45
C GLU A 253 1.93 -6.49 2.66
N VAL A 254 0.63 -6.43 2.95
CA VAL A 254 -0.32 -5.49 2.36
C VAL A 254 -0.80 -4.53 3.44
N ASN A 255 -0.38 -3.28 3.37
CA ASN A 255 -0.79 -2.21 4.27
C ASN A 255 -1.98 -1.45 3.67
N LEU A 256 -3.16 -1.59 4.27
CA LEU A 256 -4.40 -1.00 3.78
C LEU A 256 -4.51 0.51 4.05
N GLU A 257 -3.84 1.03 5.06
CA GLU A 257 -3.79 2.47 5.32
C GLU A 257 -2.82 3.16 4.36
N GLY A 258 -1.58 2.67 4.27
CA GLY A 258 -0.56 3.21 3.37
C GLY A 258 -0.82 2.93 1.90
N GLN A 259 -1.73 2.01 1.58
CA GLN A 259 -1.97 1.50 0.23
C GLN A 259 -0.67 1.05 -0.44
N THR A 260 0.12 0.29 0.31
CA THR A 260 1.43 -0.22 -0.10
C THR A 260 1.48 -1.74 0.02
N LEU A 261 2.33 -2.35 -0.79
CA LEU A 261 2.72 -3.74 -0.68
C LEU A 261 4.24 -3.79 -0.49
N SER A 262 4.66 -4.59 0.47
CA SER A 262 6.06 -4.85 0.79
C SER A 262 6.34 -6.34 0.71
N VAL A 263 7.52 -6.71 0.20
CA VAL A 263 7.94 -8.10 0.08
C VAL A 263 9.18 -8.32 0.94
N TYR A 264 9.10 -9.34 1.78
CA TYR A 264 10.19 -9.74 2.66
C TYR A 264 10.71 -11.11 2.28
N ASP A 265 12.03 -11.24 2.21
CA ASP A 265 12.73 -12.50 2.03
C ASP A 265 13.88 -12.57 3.03
N HIS A 266 14.01 -13.71 3.74
CA HIS A 266 14.95 -13.88 4.87
C HIS A 266 14.84 -12.76 5.93
N ASN A 267 13.61 -12.27 6.17
CA ASN A 267 13.30 -11.13 7.05
C ASN A 267 13.87 -9.77 6.58
N GLU A 268 14.35 -9.67 5.35
CA GLU A 268 14.81 -8.43 4.73
C GLU A 268 13.71 -7.88 3.81
N LEU A 269 13.45 -6.59 3.87
CA LEU A 269 12.57 -5.91 2.92
C LEU A 269 13.32 -5.77 1.58
N ILE A 270 12.88 -6.53 0.57
CA ILE A 270 13.53 -6.58 -0.73
C ILE A 270 12.79 -5.82 -1.83
N TYR A 271 11.50 -5.53 -1.61
CA TYR A 271 10.66 -4.90 -2.62
C TYR A 271 9.51 -4.13 -1.99
N ALA A 272 9.11 -3.01 -2.61
CA ALA A 272 7.92 -2.28 -2.21
C ALA A 272 7.25 -1.59 -3.40
N THR A 273 5.93 -1.44 -3.34
CA THR A 273 5.13 -0.73 -4.35
C THR A 273 3.84 -0.14 -3.78
N LEU A 274 3.20 0.75 -4.54
CA LEU A 274 1.83 1.20 -4.29
C LEU A 274 0.81 0.22 -4.85
N ILE A 275 -0.31 0.09 -4.15
CA ILE A 275 -1.44 -0.77 -4.55
C ILE A 275 -2.75 0.01 -4.64
N ALA A 276 -3.80 -0.68 -5.11
CA ALA A 276 -5.17 -0.26 -4.92
C ALA A 276 -5.97 -1.43 -4.32
N SER A 277 -6.28 -1.33 -3.03
CA SER A 277 -7.08 -2.31 -2.29
C SER A 277 -8.58 -2.11 -2.48
N GLY A 278 -9.37 -2.93 -1.82
CA GLY A 278 -10.83 -2.83 -1.80
C GLY A 278 -11.32 -1.54 -1.16
N MET A 279 -12.31 -0.91 -1.80
CA MET A 279 -12.98 0.29 -1.30
C MET A 279 -14.29 -0.09 -0.56
N ASP A 280 -14.78 0.80 0.31
CA ASP A 280 -16.09 0.67 0.95
C ASP A 280 -17.23 0.50 -0.09
N PRO A 281 -18.10 -0.50 0.06
CA PRO A 281 -18.20 -1.53 1.11
C PRO A 281 -17.43 -2.84 0.81
N PHE A 282 -16.59 -2.88 -0.21
CA PHE A 282 -15.89 -4.09 -0.71
C PHE A 282 -14.45 -4.16 -0.21
N PHE A 283 -14.29 -4.19 1.09
CA PHE A 283 -12.97 -4.14 1.72
C PHE A 283 -12.08 -5.35 1.37
N THR A 284 -10.78 -5.11 1.25
CA THR A 284 -9.78 -6.18 1.31
C THR A 284 -9.71 -6.70 2.75
N LYS A 285 -9.82 -8.02 2.93
CA LYS A 285 -9.94 -8.66 4.25
C LYS A 285 -8.60 -8.70 4.97
N PRO A 286 -8.48 -8.08 6.17
CA PRO A 286 -7.29 -8.24 7.01
C PRO A 286 -7.13 -9.67 7.51
N GLY A 287 -5.88 -10.11 7.64
CA GLY A 287 -5.54 -11.45 8.14
C GLY A 287 -4.23 -11.97 7.59
N LEU A 288 -3.86 -13.16 8.04
CA LEU A 288 -2.73 -13.92 7.52
C LEU A 288 -3.25 -15.04 6.62
N PHE A 289 -2.80 -15.05 5.39
CA PHE A 289 -3.21 -15.99 4.34
C PHE A 289 -1.99 -16.62 3.67
N GLN A 290 -2.25 -17.56 2.74
CA GLN A 290 -1.24 -18.10 1.86
C GLN A 290 -1.73 -18.04 0.43
N ILE A 291 -0.81 -17.85 -0.53
CA ILE A 291 -1.13 -17.99 -1.95
C ILE A 291 -1.58 -19.42 -2.18
N GLN A 292 -2.82 -19.59 -2.60
CA GLN A 292 -3.47 -20.88 -2.82
C GLN A 292 -3.31 -21.36 -4.26
N ARG A 293 -3.27 -20.41 -5.20
CA ARG A 293 -3.20 -20.69 -6.63
C ARG A 293 -2.60 -19.52 -7.39
N LYS A 294 -1.69 -19.81 -8.30
CA LYS A 294 -1.11 -18.88 -9.26
C LYS A 294 -1.60 -19.22 -10.67
N LEU A 295 -2.01 -18.22 -11.42
CA LEU A 295 -2.43 -18.34 -12.81
C LEU A 295 -1.74 -17.25 -13.64
N ASP A 296 -1.17 -17.62 -14.79
CA ASP A 296 -0.60 -16.65 -15.72
C ASP A 296 -1.61 -15.58 -16.12
N ALA A 297 -2.87 -15.99 -16.27
CA ALA A 297 -4.02 -15.10 -16.45
C ALA A 297 -5.31 -15.77 -15.94
N ALA A 298 -6.28 -14.95 -15.52
CA ALA A 298 -7.59 -15.39 -15.10
C ALA A 298 -8.68 -14.42 -15.59
N PRO A 299 -9.85 -14.89 -16.03
CA PRO A 299 -10.99 -14.01 -16.26
C PRO A 299 -11.56 -13.56 -14.94
N MET A 300 -11.96 -12.29 -14.87
CA MET A 300 -12.64 -11.72 -13.69
C MET A 300 -13.92 -11.05 -14.13
N SER A 301 -15.05 -11.42 -13.53
CA SER A 301 -16.32 -10.77 -13.80
C SER A 301 -17.22 -10.87 -12.59
N GLY A 302 -18.04 -9.86 -12.38
CA GLY A 302 -18.91 -9.85 -11.23
C GLY A 302 -19.80 -8.62 -11.19
N SER A 303 -20.67 -8.62 -10.20
CA SER A 303 -21.53 -7.50 -9.83
C SER A 303 -21.91 -7.67 -8.38
N PHE A 304 -21.92 -6.58 -7.63
CA PHE A 304 -22.29 -6.55 -6.22
C PHE A 304 -23.64 -5.89 -6.00
N ALA A 305 -24.04 -4.99 -6.91
CA ALA A 305 -25.37 -4.42 -6.89
C ALA A 305 -26.40 -5.45 -7.37
N ALA A 306 -27.53 -5.52 -6.67
CA ALA A 306 -28.60 -6.46 -7.02
C ALA A 306 -29.17 -6.23 -8.42
N ASP A 307 -29.12 -4.99 -8.92
CA ASP A 307 -29.52 -4.59 -10.29
C ASP A 307 -28.39 -4.75 -11.33
N ARG A 308 -27.22 -5.24 -10.89
CA ARG A 308 -26.01 -5.43 -11.70
C ARG A 308 -25.49 -4.16 -12.41
N SER A 309 -25.83 -2.98 -11.90
CA SER A 309 -25.39 -1.70 -12.47
C SER A 309 -23.88 -1.45 -12.42
N ASP A 310 -23.21 -2.18 -11.54
CA ASP A 310 -21.75 -2.17 -11.33
C ASP A 310 -21.04 -3.35 -12.00
N TYR A 311 -21.72 -4.08 -12.92
CA TYR A 311 -21.13 -5.24 -13.59
C TYR A 311 -19.82 -4.89 -14.27
N TYR A 312 -18.82 -5.73 -14.05
CA TYR A 312 -17.52 -5.67 -14.71
C TYR A 312 -17.18 -7.00 -15.41
N TYR A 313 -16.36 -6.92 -16.44
CA TYR A 313 -15.92 -8.05 -17.25
C TYR A 313 -14.48 -7.80 -17.73
N LEU A 314 -13.54 -8.60 -17.23
CA LEU A 314 -12.12 -8.46 -17.49
C LEU A 314 -11.58 -9.80 -17.95
N GLU A 315 -11.21 -9.91 -19.22
CA GLU A 315 -10.58 -11.10 -19.75
C GLU A 315 -9.08 -11.08 -19.47
N ASP A 316 -8.51 -12.27 -19.28
CA ASP A 316 -7.08 -12.54 -19.16
C ASP A 316 -6.35 -11.55 -18.24
N VAL A 317 -6.85 -11.42 -16.99
CA VAL A 317 -6.17 -10.61 -15.96
C VAL A 317 -4.84 -11.27 -15.61
N PRO A 318 -3.69 -10.66 -15.95
CA PRO A 318 -2.40 -11.32 -15.85
C PRO A 318 -1.91 -11.46 -14.41
N TRP A 319 -1.04 -12.43 -14.20
CA TRP A 319 -0.30 -12.64 -12.96
C TRP A 319 -1.18 -12.68 -11.72
N THR A 320 -2.24 -13.52 -11.82
CA THR A 320 -3.25 -13.63 -10.76
C THR A 320 -2.85 -14.65 -9.71
N MET A 321 -2.78 -14.21 -8.46
CA MET A 321 -2.43 -15.02 -7.28
C MET A 321 -3.55 -14.97 -6.25
N TYR A 322 -4.37 -16.00 -6.19
CA TYR A 322 -5.46 -16.13 -5.23
C TYR A 322 -4.94 -16.49 -3.85
N TYR A 323 -5.35 -15.77 -2.80
CA TYR A 323 -4.92 -16.00 -1.41
C TYR A 323 -6.08 -16.18 -0.41
N ASP A 324 -7.29 -15.68 -0.72
CA ASP A 324 -8.49 -15.84 0.13
C ASP A 324 -9.73 -15.94 -0.77
N ASN A 325 -10.19 -17.17 -1.07
CA ASN A 325 -11.30 -17.44 -1.99
C ASN A 325 -11.09 -16.76 -3.35
N ALA A 326 -11.97 -15.80 -3.71
CA ALA A 326 -11.83 -15.02 -4.95
C ALA A 326 -10.97 -13.76 -4.79
N ARG A 327 -10.36 -13.49 -3.62
CA ARG A 327 -9.43 -12.37 -3.46
C ARG A 327 -8.04 -12.74 -3.96
N ALA A 328 -7.48 -11.89 -4.79
CA ALA A 328 -6.20 -12.10 -5.42
C ALA A 328 -5.32 -10.85 -5.42
N LEU A 329 -4.01 -11.07 -5.53
CA LEU A 329 -3.03 -10.11 -6.00
C LEU A 329 -2.95 -10.28 -7.52
N HIS A 330 -3.09 -9.22 -8.32
CA HIS A 330 -3.08 -9.33 -9.77
C HIS A 330 -2.78 -8.01 -10.47
N ALA A 331 -2.38 -8.08 -11.74
CA ALA A 331 -2.21 -6.89 -12.57
C ALA A 331 -3.56 -6.23 -12.88
N ALA A 332 -3.63 -4.92 -12.68
CA ALA A 332 -4.79 -4.12 -13.03
C ALA A 332 -4.46 -3.24 -14.27
N TYR A 333 -4.42 -3.85 -15.44
CA TYR A 333 -4.06 -3.18 -16.70
C TYR A 333 -5.00 -2.04 -17.10
N TRP A 334 -6.18 -1.96 -16.48
CA TRP A 334 -7.18 -0.89 -16.70
C TRP A 334 -6.99 0.32 -15.79
N ARG A 335 -6.00 0.30 -14.87
CA ARG A 335 -5.74 1.38 -13.92
C ARG A 335 -4.49 2.15 -14.31
N THR A 336 -4.53 3.46 -14.07
CA THR A 336 -3.41 4.37 -14.34
C THR A 336 -2.80 4.97 -13.10
N ALA A 337 -3.43 4.77 -11.92
CA ALA A 337 -2.99 5.34 -10.66
C ALA A 337 -3.23 4.35 -9.50
N PHE A 338 -2.32 4.37 -8.53
CA PHE A 338 -2.32 3.55 -7.32
C PHE A 338 -2.07 4.42 -6.10
N GLY A 339 -2.19 3.86 -4.90
CA GLY A 339 -2.02 4.56 -3.63
C GLY A 339 -3.35 4.93 -2.95
N PHE A 340 -4.48 4.41 -3.43
CA PHE A 340 -5.79 4.60 -2.81
C PHE A 340 -6.75 3.44 -3.15
N PRO A 341 -7.75 3.14 -2.28
CA PRO A 341 -8.68 2.04 -2.49
C PRO A 341 -9.54 2.25 -3.73
N GLN A 342 -9.67 1.22 -4.58
CA GLN A 342 -10.42 1.29 -5.84
C GLN A 342 -10.99 -0.06 -6.28
N SER A 343 -10.68 -1.17 -5.60
CA SER A 343 -11.08 -2.52 -6.02
C SER A 343 -12.34 -3.00 -5.28
N HIS A 344 -12.80 -4.18 -5.64
CA HIS A 344 -13.87 -4.89 -4.97
C HIS A 344 -13.37 -5.98 -4.01
N GLY A 345 -12.18 -5.78 -3.43
CA GLY A 345 -11.59 -6.65 -2.43
C GLY A 345 -10.25 -7.28 -2.82
N CYS A 346 -9.94 -7.37 -4.11
CA CYS A 346 -8.62 -7.76 -4.58
C CYS A 346 -7.56 -6.68 -4.30
N VAL A 347 -6.30 -7.07 -4.30
CA VAL A 347 -5.15 -6.17 -4.26
C VAL A 347 -4.67 -5.95 -5.68
N ASN A 348 -5.02 -4.80 -6.25
CA ASN A 348 -4.63 -4.42 -7.58
C ASN A 348 -3.21 -3.87 -7.60
N LEU A 349 -2.40 -4.39 -8.49
CA LEU A 349 -1.03 -3.98 -8.75
C LEU A 349 -0.90 -3.36 -10.14
N ASN A 350 0.06 -2.48 -10.30
CA ASN A 350 0.57 -2.08 -11.59
C ASN A 350 1.04 -3.35 -12.35
N PRO A 351 0.87 -3.44 -13.67
CA PRO A 351 1.28 -4.63 -14.41
C PRO A 351 2.71 -5.09 -14.18
N ALA A 352 3.68 -4.17 -14.16
CA ALA A 352 5.07 -4.54 -13.93
C ALA A 352 5.33 -5.07 -12.51
N ASP A 353 4.64 -4.50 -11.52
CA ASP A 353 4.74 -4.93 -10.12
C ASP A 353 4.09 -6.31 -9.91
N ALA A 354 2.96 -6.55 -10.57
CA ALA A 354 2.31 -7.85 -10.55
C ALA A 354 3.17 -8.94 -11.20
N HIS A 355 3.86 -8.61 -12.30
CA HIS A 355 4.77 -9.51 -12.99
C HIS A 355 5.97 -9.85 -12.09
N TRP A 356 6.64 -8.83 -11.54
CA TRP A 356 7.73 -9.02 -10.59
C TRP A 356 7.32 -9.90 -9.41
N LEU A 357 6.17 -9.59 -8.81
CA LEU A 357 5.66 -10.34 -7.66
C LEU A 357 5.28 -11.78 -8.02
N PHE A 358 4.71 -11.98 -9.21
CA PHE A 358 4.37 -13.31 -9.72
C PHE A 358 5.61 -14.18 -9.93
N ASP A 359 6.68 -13.61 -10.48
CA ASP A 359 7.94 -14.34 -10.68
C ASP A 359 8.62 -14.69 -9.36
N TRP A 360 8.54 -13.79 -8.36
CA TRP A 360 9.12 -14.01 -7.04
C TRP A 360 8.31 -15.00 -6.20
N ALA A 361 6.98 -14.87 -6.15
CA ALA A 361 6.11 -15.60 -5.23
C ALA A 361 5.88 -17.06 -5.65
N ASN A 362 5.64 -17.92 -4.68
CA ASN A 362 5.22 -19.32 -4.89
C ASN A 362 3.87 -19.59 -4.22
N GLU A 363 3.16 -20.63 -4.68
CA GLU A 363 2.03 -21.16 -3.91
C GLU A 363 2.52 -21.59 -2.52
N GLY A 364 1.78 -21.21 -1.49
CA GLY A 364 2.15 -21.39 -0.09
C GLY A 364 2.91 -20.23 0.53
N ASP A 365 3.38 -19.24 -0.22
CA ASP A 365 3.96 -18.02 0.35
C ASP A 365 2.91 -17.23 1.11
N TRP A 366 3.34 -16.59 2.22
CA TRP A 366 2.46 -15.89 3.11
C TRP A 366 2.04 -14.51 2.56
N VAL A 367 0.77 -14.16 2.78
CA VAL A 367 0.18 -12.85 2.49
C VAL A 367 -0.42 -12.31 3.80
N TYR A 368 0.20 -11.29 4.35
CA TYR A 368 -0.24 -10.60 5.55
C TYR A 368 -0.93 -9.29 5.18
N VAL A 369 -2.25 -9.23 5.37
CA VAL A 369 -3.06 -8.04 5.11
C VAL A 369 -3.38 -7.39 6.44
N TRP A 370 -3.04 -6.13 6.62
CA TRP A 370 -3.28 -5.40 7.86
C TRP A 370 -3.69 -3.94 7.64
N ASP A 371 -4.37 -3.38 8.64
CA ASP A 371 -4.79 -1.98 8.64
C ASP A 371 -4.36 -1.33 9.96
N PRO A 372 -3.26 -0.58 9.99
CA PRO A 372 -2.81 0.13 11.19
C PRO A 372 -3.80 1.20 11.66
N SER A 373 -4.64 1.75 10.78
CA SER A 373 -5.66 2.73 11.16
C SER A 373 -6.83 2.13 11.93
N GLY A 374 -7.04 0.80 11.83
CA GLY A 374 -8.17 0.09 12.42
C GLY A 374 -9.54 0.45 11.82
N LYS A 375 -9.58 1.12 10.67
CA LYS A 375 -10.83 1.54 10.00
C LYS A 375 -11.47 0.42 9.19
N THR A 376 -10.66 -0.54 8.71
CA THR A 376 -11.18 -1.69 7.96
C THR A 376 -11.98 -2.60 8.88
N PRO A 377 -13.23 -2.95 8.55
CA PRO A 377 -14.05 -3.82 9.39
C PRO A 377 -13.38 -5.17 9.65
N THR A 378 -13.53 -5.71 10.86
CA THR A 378 -13.04 -7.04 11.22
C THR A 378 -14.13 -8.11 11.27
N ASP A 379 -15.42 -7.71 11.23
CA ASP A 379 -16.54 -8.64 11.24
C ASP A 379 -16.61 -9.42 9.91
N PRO A 380 -16.54 -10.77 9.96
CA PRO A 380 -16.55 -11.62 8.76
C PRO A 380 -17.71 -11.40 7.80
N LYS A 381 -18.86 -10.89 8.29
CA LYS A 381 -20.03 -10.63 7.45
C LYS A 381 -19.81 -9.62 6.32
N PHE A 382 -18.78 -8.75 6.45
CA PHE A 382 -18.45 -7.76 5.43
C PHE A 382 -17.64 -8.34 4.26
N TYR A 383 -17.23 -9.62 4.34
CA TYR A 383 -16.24 -10.13 3.41
C TYR A 383 -16.74 -11.18 2.41
N GLY A 384 -17.86 -11.85 2.65
CA GLY A 384 -18.38 -12.85 1.73
C GLY A 384 -17.30 -13.80 1.19
N GLU A 385 -17.49 -14.31 -0.02
CA GLU A 385 -16.48 -15.14 -0.71
C GLU A 385 -15.41 -14.33 -1.44
N GLY A 386 -15.48 -13.00 -1.40
CA GLY A 386 -14.65 -12.11 -2.20
C GLY A 386 -15.25 -11.87 -3.59
N GLY A 387 -14.91 -10.74 -4.19
CA GLY A 387 -15.43 -10.38 -5.49
C GLY A 387 -14.33 -10.47 -6.55
N ALA A 388 -14.38 -11.44 -7.41
CA ALA A 388 -13.73 -11.43 -8.72
C ALA A 388 -14.57 -12.22 -9.70
#